data_131046d24f92c17808ff01017be26ef8
#
_entry.id   131046d24f92c17808ff01017be26ef8
#
_cell.length_a   1.000
_cell.length_b   1.000
_cell.length_c   1.000
_cell.angle_alpha   90.00
_cell.angle_beta   90.00
_cell.angle_gamma   90.00
#
_symmetry.space_group_name_H-M   'P 1'
#
loop_
_entity.id
_entity.type
_entity.pdbx_description
1 polymer ?
#
loop_
_entity_poly.entity_id
_entity_poly.type
_entity_poly.pdbx_seq_one_letter_code
_entity_poly.pdbx_strand_id
1 'polypeptide(L)'
;METKRASWASNLGFLMAAIGSAVGLGNIWGFPYKMGKSGGFAYLAVYALLAIFVGFIVMASELAMGRKTGQGAMGTYHALTKKFRWIGWLALFSPFAVMGFYAVLGGYCIEYMALNLSNFAFGSESLATGGELFAAMLSNPAGAVLFAALFLALCYLINRSGISGGIEKFNNMGMPTLFVMLVVIIIRSLTLPGAMEGLKFMFVPGYAVEAGFVAETPSLLSVFASAGGQMFFSLSLAMGAMITYGSYLNQKEDLVKNSAIIVFADTLVATMAGIAVIPAAVANGIASGTPLDQIKLGGPNLLFVTLQDVFRAMGTVGALFGVIFYLLVLIAAISSAIALIEVDITYFLDRAEQKGRKGNRPKVAFLVCLAIFAVSVLVGIDGLGTTGVFPWPATAGWNDSMLYFVDMLSEGLAMPIGALMMSIMVGWEIRPQTVLDELHIGYTGRIDTFYRICIKYITPIGMLLVLAGQVNEFFSLNWF
;
A
#
# COMPACT_ATOMS: atom_id res chain seq x y z
N MET A 1 28.65 -27.21 1.17
CA MET A 1 27.91 -26.73 -0.01
C MET A 1 27.23 -25.44 0.40
N GLU A 2 27.72 -24.32 -0.08
CA GLU A 2 26.98 -23.04 0.09
C GLU A 2 25.62 -23.20 -0.60
N THR A 3 24.57 -23.15 0.19
CA THR A 3 23.20 -23.08 -0.34
C THR A 3 23.06 -21.75 -1.06
N LYS A 4 23.05 -21.78 -2.39
CA LYS A 4 22.92 -20.57 -3.19
C LYS A 4 21.58 -19.93 -2.84
N ARG A 5 21.63 -18.69 -2.27
CA ARG A 5 20.43 -17.92 -1.94
C ARG A 5 19.54 -17.79 -3.19
N ALA A 6 18.23 -17.80 -3.00
CA ALA A 6 17.28 -17.52 -4.08
C ALA A 6 17.63 -16.18 -4.75
N SER A 7 17.44 -16.07 -6.05
CA SER A 7 17.69 -14.86 -6.82
C SER A 7 16.56 -14.63 -7.81
N TRP A 8 16.38 -13.39 -8.22
CA TRP A 8 15.49 -13.04 -9.33
C TRP A 8 15.99 -13.69 -10.62
N ALA A 9 15.08 -14.16 -11.47
CA ALA A 9 15.44 -14.72 -12.78
C ALA A 9 15.90 -13.62 -13.75
N SER A 10 15.33 -12.40 -13.61
CA SER A 10 15.64 -11.25 -14.44
C SER A 10 15.46 -9.92 -13.69
N ASN A 11 16.10 -8.84 -14.19
CA ASN A 11 15.86 -7.49 -13.68
C ASN A 11 14.40 -7.03 -13.94
N LEU A 12 13.84 -7.40 -15.08
CA LEU A 12 12.43 -7.12 -15.37
C LEU A 12 11.50 -7.81 -14.35
N GLY A 13 11.77 -9.08 -14.03
CA GLY A 13 11.03 -9.81 -13.02
C GLY A 13 11.12 -9.18 -11.63
N PHE A 14 12.31 -8.72 -11.25
CA PHE A 14 12.48 -7.91 -10.04
C PHE A 14 11.65 -6.62 -10.09
N LEU A 15 11.75 -5.85 -11.19
CA LEU A 15 10.99 -4.61 -11.34
C LEU A 15 9.48 -4.85 -11.27
N MET A 16 8.96 -5.86 -11.96
CA MET A 16 7.54 -6.21 -11.87
C MET A 16 7.12 -6.60 -10.46
N ALA A 17 7.96 -7.35 -9.73
CA ALA A 17 7.68 -7.72 -8.35
C ALA A 17 7.76 -6.52 -7.39
N ALA A 18 8.75 -5.64 -7.54
CA ALA A 18 8.92 -4.46 -6.70
C ALA A 18 7.82 -3.41 -6.97
N ILE A 19 7.45 -3.19 -8.25
CA ILE A 19 6.29 -2.38 -8.62
C ILE A 19 5.02 -3.01 -8.06
N GLY A 20 4.84 -4.34 -8.17
CA GLY A 20 3.70 -5.04 -7.61
C GLY A 20 3.64 -5.00 -6.08
N SER A 21 4.79 -4.94 -5.39
CA SER A 21 4.83 -4.69 -3.95
C SER A 21 4.35 -3.28 -3.61
N ALA A 22 4.73 -2.29 -4.40
CA ALA A 22 4.34 -0.91 -4.21
C ALA A 22 2.90 -0.65 -4.64
N VAL A 23 2.46 -1.17 -5.80
CA VAL A 23 1.11 -1.00 -6.34
C VAL A 23 0.13 -1.96 -5.67
N GLY A 24 -0.61 -1.47 -4.69
CA GLY A 24 -1.56 -2.26 -3.89
C GLY A 24 -2.87 -1.54 -3.62
N LEU A 25 -3.54 -1.96 -2.54
CA LEU A 25 -4.74 -1.26 -2.03
C LEU A 25 -4.43 0.20 -1.69
N GLY A 26 -3.19 0.49 -1.29
CA GLY A 26 -2.72 1.85 -1.04
C GLY A 26 -2.95 2.80 -2.22
N ASN A 27 -2.63 2.37 -3.45
CA ASN A 27 -2.79 3.20 -4.65
C ASN A 27 -4.25 3.31 -5.08
N ILE A 28 -4.98 2.19 -5.05
CA ILE A 28 -6.32 2.14 -5.65
C ILE A 28 -7.38 2.67 -4.68
N TRP A 29 -7.17 2.50 -3.39
CA TRP A 29 -8.07 2.94 -2.35
C TRP A 29 -7.51 4.10 -1.51
N GLY A 30 -6.35 3.91 -0.88
CA GLY A 30 -5.77 4.88 0.07
C GLY A 30 -5.48 6.23 -0.57
N PHE A 31 -4.87 6.24 -1.75
CA PHE A 31 -4.49 7.47 -2.44
C PHE A 31 -5.69 8.33 -2.87
N PRO A 32 -6.73 7.80 -3.60
CA PRO A 32 -7.91 8.60 -3.92
C PRO A 32 -8.64 9.10 -2.68
N TYR A 33 -8.73 8.27 -1.64
CA TYR A 33 -9.35 8.62 -0.36
C TYR A 33 -8.64 9.79 0.32
N LYS A 34 -7.32 9.66 0.55
CA LYS A 34 -6.52 10.71 1.21
C LYS A 34 -6.49 11.99 0.37
N MET A 35 -6.45 11.88 -0.96
CA MET A 35 -6.57 13.02 -1.88
C MET A 35 -7.93 13.73 -1.74
N GLY A 36 -9.02 12.97 -1.67
CA GLY A 36 -10.37 13.51 -1.48
C GLY A 36 -10.50 14.32 -0.20
N LYS A 37 -9.92 13.82 0.89
CA LYS A 37 -9.93 14.47 2.22
C LYS A 37 -8.95 15.67 2.31
N SER A 38 -7.87 15.68 1.51
CA SER A 38 -6.75 16.62 1.64
C SER A 38 -6.69 17.67 0.53
N GLY A 39 -7.81 17.98 -0.13
CA GLY A 39 -7.92 19.11 -1.05
C GLY A 39 -7.33 18.89 -2.46
N GLY A 40 -7.38 17.65 -2.96
CA GLY A 40 -7.12 17.34 -4.38
C GLY A 40 -5.70 17.68 -4.84
N PHE A 41 -5.54 18.74 -5.63
CA PHE A 41 -4.27 19.16 -6.22
C PHE A 41 -3.14 19.35 -5.17
N ALA A 42 -3.44 19.95 -4.04
CA ALA A 42 -2.44 20.20 -3.00
C ALA A 42 -1.82 18.89 -2.50
N TYR A 43 -2.66 17.88 -2.29
CA TYR A 43 -2.22 16.55 -1.92
C TYR A 43 -1.34 15.90 -2.99
N LEU A 44 -1.76 15.95 -4.26
CA LEU A 44 -0.99 15.38 -5.38
C LEU A 44 0.39 16.01 -5.50
N ALA A 45 0.48 17.34 -5.39
CA ALA A 45 1.75 18.06 -5.46
C ALA A 45 2.69 17.68 -4.32
N VAL A 46 2.19 17.66 -3.08
CA VAL A 46 2.98 17.27 -1.90
C VAL A 46 3.41 15.81 -1.98
N TYR A 47 2.51 14.91 -2.41
CA TYR A 47 2.83 13.49 -2.60
C TYR A 47 3.97 13.30 -3.61
N ALA A 48 3.91 13.97 -4.77
CA ALA A 48 4.95 13.87 -5.79
C ALA A 48 6.31 14.39 -5.28
N LEU A 49 6.33 15.49 -4.52
CA LEU A 49 7.57 16.00 -3.90
C LEU A 49 8.12 15.00 -2.88
N LEU A 50 7.27 14.45 -2.02
CA LEU A 50 7.69 13.46 -1.03
C LEU A 50 8.19 12.17 -1.69
N ALA A 51 7.57 11.71 -2.77
CA ALA A 51 8.03 10.54 -3.52
C ALA A 51 9.45 10.73 -4.07
N ILE A 52 9.79 11.94 -4.55
CA ILE A 52 11.13 12.25 -5.09
C ILE A 52 12.17 12.45 -3.97
N PHE A 53 11.88 13.25 -2.96
CA PHE A 53 12.87 13.67 -1.97
C PHE A 53 13.01 12.73 -0.77
N VAL A 54 11.99 11.92 -0.50
CA VAL A 54 11.97 10.96 0.61
C VAL A 54 11.80 9.54 0.11
N GLY A 55 10.75 9.25 -0.66
CA GLY A 55 10.44 7.91 -1.14
C GLY A 55 11.57 7.27 -1.94
N PHE A 56 12.10 7.98 -2.95
CA PHE A 56 13.23 7.51 -3.74
C PHE A 56 14.50 7.25 -2.89
N ILE A 57 14.79 8.13 -1.93
CA ILE A 57 15.98 8.01 -1.07
C ILE A 57 15.88 6.79 -0.14
N VAL A 58 14.71 6.60 0.48
CA VAL A 58 14.46 5.44 1.35
C VAL A 58 14.46 4.15 0.54
N MET A 59 13.78 4.12 -0.61
CA MET A 59 13.76 2.98 -1.55
C MET A 59 15.17 2.54 -1.95
N ALA A 60 15.98 3.48 -2.44
CA ALA A 60 17.36 3.20 -2.84
C ALA A 60 18.21 2.70 -1.66
N SER A 61 18.01 3.27 -0.45
CA SER A 61 18.72 2.84 0.76
C SER A 61 18.35 1.42 1.16
N GLU A 62 17.07 1.07 1.18
CA GLU A 62 16.60 -0.27 1.54
C GLU A 62 17.09 -1.33 0.56
N LEU A 63 16.96 -1.09 -0.75
CA LEU A 63 17.48 -2.00 -1.78
C LEU A 63 19.00 -2.19 -1.67
N ALA A 64 19.75 -1.11 -1.45
CA ALA A 64 21.20 -1.17 -1.30
C ALA A 64 21.62 -1.93 -0.04
N MET A 65 20.98 -1.68 1.10
CA MET A 65 21.27 -2.39 2.35
C MET A 65 20.97 -3.88 2.24
N GLY A 66 19.85 -4.24 1.62
CA GLY A 66 19.47 -5.62 1.36
C GLY A 66 20.47 -6.34 0.46
N ARG A 67 20.84 -5.72 -0.69
CA ARG A 67 21.82 -6.29 -1.62
C ARG A 67 23.22 -6.43 -1.00
N LYS A 68 23.67 -5.42 -0.26
CA LYS A 68 24.97 -5.42 0.41
C LYS A 68 25.13 -6.56 1.39
N THR A 69 24.08 -6.85 2.16
CA THR A 69 24.16 -7.87 3.22
C THR A 69 23.77 -9.26 2.73
N GLY A 70 22.99 -9.35 1.65
CA GLY A 70 22.42 -10.61 1.18
C GLY A 70 21.49 -11.26 2.21
N GLN A 71 20.87 -10.50 3.12
CA GLN A 71 19.98 -10.99 4.18
C GLN A 71 18.64 -10.25 4.16
N GLY A 72 17.60 -10.89 4.70
CA GLY A 72 16.32 -10.23 4.96
C GLY A 72 16.44 -9.08 5.96
N ALA A 73 15.36 -8.35 6.18
CA ALA A 73 15.36 -7.09 6.93
C ALA A 73 16.06 -7.19 8.31
N MET A 74 15.67 -8.17 9.14
CA MET A 74 16.28 -8.36 10.46
C MET A 74 17.79 -8.62 10.37
N GLY A 75 18.21 -9.52 9.49
CA GLY A 75 19.61 -9.86 9.29
C GLY A 75 20.43 -8.66 8.82
N THR A 76 19.86 -7.85 7.94
CA THR A 76 20.48 -6.63 7.42
C THR A 76 20.78 -5.63 8.51
N TYR A 77 19.81 -5.30 9.38
CA TYR A 77 20.07 -4.41 10.51
C TYR A 77 21.06 -4.98 11.50
N HIS A 78 21.04 -6.29 11.75
CA HIS A 78 22.03 -6.94 12.63
C HIS A 78 23.44 -6.91 12.05
N ALA A 79 23.61 -7.00 10.74
CA ALA A 79 24.90 -6.99 10.07
C ALA A 79 25.50 -5.57 9.99
N LEU A 80 24.67 -4.55 9.76
CA LEU A 80 25.13 -3.19 9.49
C LEU A 80 25.34 -2.35 10.74
N THR A 81 24.61 -2.59 11.84
CA THR A 81 24.62 -1.73 13.02
C THR A 81 24.57 -2.53 14.33
N LYS A 82 25.19 -2.00 15.37
CA LYS A 82 25.01 -2.50 16.73
C LYS A 82 23.93 -1.72 17.50
N LYS A 83 23.83 -0.42 17.24
CA LYS A 83 22.98 0.52 17.97
C LYS A 83 21.52 0.46 17.53
N PHE A 84 21.27 0.31 16.23
CA PHE A 84 19.93 0.35 15.63
C PHE A 84 19.37 -1.02 15.22
N ARG A 85 19.89 -2.12 15.78
CA ARG A 85 19.41 -3.49 15.49
C ARG A 85 17.92 -3.68 15.73
N TRP A 86 17.36 -2.93 16.67
CA TRP A 86 15.97 -3.00 17.03
C TRP A 86 15.00 -2.56 15.89
N ILE A 87 15.48 -1.75 14.92
CA ILE A 87 14.69 -1.39 13.72
C ILE A 87 14.28 -2.65 12.96
N GLY A 88 15.11 -3.70 12.96
CA GLY A 88 14.75 -4.98 12.35
C GLY A 88 13.48 -5.59 12.91
N TRP A 89 13.14 -5.35 14.18
CA TRP A 89 11.87 -5.79 14.75
C TRP A 89 10.68 -4.96 14.23
N LEU A 90 10.85 -3.66 14.04
CA LEU A 90 9.80 -2.84 13.40
C LEU A 90 9.58 -3.27 11.95
N ALA A 91 10.67 -3.58 11.23
CA ALA A 91 10.61 -4.04 9.85
C ALA A 91 9.96 -5.43 9.69
N LEU A 92 9.88 -6.25 10.73
CA LEU A 92 9.11 -7.49 10.77
C LEU A 92 7.67 -7.25 11.27
N PHE A 93 7.52 -6.45 12.32
CA PHE A 93 6.22 -6.19 12.92
C PHE A 93 5.27 -5.46 11.96
N SER A 94 5.79 -4.44 11.22
CA SER A 94 4.95 -3.63 10.34
C SER A 94 4.27 -4.45 9.23
N PRO A 95 4.96 -5.28 8.41
CA PRO A 95 4.30 -6.07 7.38
C PRO A 95 3.37 -7.12 7.97
N PHE A 96 3.73 -7.74 9.10
CA PHE A 96 2.87 -8.70 9.81
C PHE A 96 1.56 -8.05 10.27
N ALA A 97 1.64 -6.87 10.91
CA ALA A 97 0.48 -6.15 11.39
C ALA A 97 -0.42 -5.65 10.23
N VAL A 98 0.21 -5.04 9.20
CA VAL A 98 -0.50 -4.65 7.97
C VAL A 98 -1.25 -5.83 7.37
N MET A 99 -0.61 -6.99 7.22
CA MET A 99 -1.25 -8.17 6.66
C MET A 99 -2.45 -8.66 7.47
N GLY A 100 -2.50 -8.38 8.77
CA GLY A 100 -3.64 -8.70 9.64
C GLY A 100 -4.95 -8.07 9.16
N PHE A 101 -4.96 -6.79 8.83
CA PHE A 101 -6.14 -6.12 8.28
C PHE A 101 -6.23 -6.19 6.74
N TYR A 102 -5.09 -6.20 6.06
CA TYR A 102 -5.01 -6.25 4.61
C TYR A 102 -5.66 -7.51 4.02
N ALA A 103 -5.54 -8.65 4.72
CA ALA A 103 -6.19 -9.89 4.30
C ALA A 103 -7.72 -9.82 4.37
N VAL A 104 -8.28 -9.08 5.32
CA VAL A 104 -9.72 -8.83 5.40
C VAL A 104 -10.20 -7.96 4.24
N LEU A 105 -9.48 -6.86 3.95
CA LEU A 105 -9.78 -5.99 2.81
C LEU A 105 -9.64 -6.72 1.46
N GLY A 106 -8.60 -7.55 1.32
CA GLY A 106 -8.43 -8.42 0.14
C GLY A 106 -9.55 -9.45 0.02
N GLY A 107 -10.03 -9.97 1.15
CA GLY A 107 -11.21 -10.84 1.23
C GLY A 107 -12.48 -10.14 0.75
N TYR A 108 -12.71 -8.91 1.16
CA TYR A 108 -13.84 -8.10 0.68
C TYR A 108 -13.78 -7.87 -0.84
N CYS A 109 -12.59 -7.72 -1.42
CA CYS A 109 -12.44 -7.63 -2.87
C CYS A 109 -12.88 -8.93 -3.58
N ILE A 110 -12.59 -10.10 -3.01
CA ILE A 110 -13.06 -11.39 -3.54
C ILE A 110 -14.59 -11.47 -3.45
N GLU A 111 -15.18 -11.07 -2.33
CA GLU A 111 -16.63 -11.07 -2.12
C GLU A 111 -17.35 -10.17 -3.11
N TYR A 112 -16.89 -8.92 -3.28
CA TYR A 112 -17.47 -7.97 -4.25
C TYR A 112 -17.25 -8.39 -5.71
N MET A 113 -16.11 -9.02 -6.02
CA MET A 113 -15.89 -9.62 -7.35
C MET A 113 -16.90 -10.73 -7.62
N ALA A 114 -17.12 -11.63 -6.66
CA ALA A 114 -18.09 -12.72 -6.78
C ALA A 114 -19.53 -12.20 -6.90
N LEU A 115 -19.89 -11.15 -6.14
CA LEU A 115 -21.18 -10.49 -6.22
C LEU A 115 -21.41 -9.90 -7.62
N ASN A 116 -20.47 -9.12 -8.16
CA ASN A 116 -20.60 -8.53 -9.49
C ASN A 116 -20.61 -9.58 -10.59
N LEU A 117 -19.86 -10.67 -10.45
CA LEU A 117 -19.87 -11.80 -11.37
C LEU A 117 -21.24 -12.50 -11.39
N SER A 118 -21.83 -12.72 -10.21
CA SER A 118 -23.18 -13.27 -10.08
C SER A 118 -24.21 -12.38 -10.74
N ASN A 119 -24.15 -11.06 -10.51
CA ASN A 119 -25.03 -10.09 -11.12
C ASN A 119 -24.89 -10.02 -12.64
N PHE A 120 -23.68 -10.15 -13.17
CA PHE A 120 -23.43 -10.20 -14.61
C PHE A 120 -24.00 -11.48 -15.25
N ALA A 121 -23.82 -12.64 -14.59
CA ALA A 121 -24.20 -13.94 -15.13
C ALA A 121 -25.71 -14.22 -15.06
N PHE A 122 -26.38 -13.81 -13.98
CA PHE A 122 -27.78 -14.18 -13.69
C PHE A 122 -28.76 -13.02 -13.80
N GLY A 123 -28.26 -11.82 -14.08
CA GLY A 123 -29.06 -10.59 -14.08
C GLY A 123 -29.42 -10.15 -12.65
N SER A 124 -29.57 -8.85 -12.46
CA SER A 124 -30.00 -8.30 -11.17
C SER A 124 -31.01 -7.21 -11.45
N GLU A 125 -32.29 -7.53 -11.33
CA GLU A 125 -33.36 -6.53 -11.46
C GLU A 125 -33.45 -5.59 -10.24
N SER A 126 -32.78 -5.91 -9.13
CA SER A 126 -32.71 -5.06 -7.94
C SER A 126 -31.42 -5.28 -7.14
N LEU A 127 -30.32 -4.70 -7.59
CA LEU A 127 -29.17 -4.57 -6.71
C LEU A 127 -29.53 -3.64 -5.55
N ALA A 128 -29.32 -4.10 -4.33
CA ALA A 128 -29.28 -3.26 -3.14
C ALA A 128 -28.26 -2.10 -3.34
N THR A 129 -28.44 -1.00 -2.68
CA THR A 129 -27.47 0.12 -2.72
C THR A 129 -26.12 -0.33 -2.24
N GLY A 130 -25.05 0.32 -2.68
CA GLY A 130 -23.70 0.05 -2.19
C GLY A 130 -23.61 0.11 -0.67
N GLY A 131 -24.36 1.03 -0.04
CA GLY A 131 -24.46 1.13 1.42
C GLY A 131 -25.11 -0.08 2.09
N GLU A 132 -26.20 -0.61 1.53
CA GLU A 132 -26.87 -1.82 2.04
C GLU A 132 -26.00 -3.06 1.89
N LEU A 133 -25.31 -3.21 0.74
CA LEU A 133 -24.38 -4.31 0.50
C LEU A 133 -23.20 -4.26 1.48
N PHE A 134 -22.65 -3.08 1.70
CA PHE A 134 -21.54 -2.88 2.62
C PHE A 134 -21.97 -3.17 4.07
N ALA A 135 -23.12 -2.68 4.50
CA ALA A 135 -23.67 -2.96 5.82
C ALA A 135 -23.94 -4.47 6.02
N ALA A 136 -24.50 -5.15 5.02
CA ALA A 136 -24.70 -6.59 5.04
C ALA A 136 -23.39 -7.38 5.17
N MET A 137 -22.35 -6.96 4.45
CA MET A 137 -21.02 -7.55 4.53
C MET A 137 -20.40 -7.36 5.91
N LEU A 138 -20.45 -6.14 6.48
CA LEU A 138 -19.93 -5.84 7.82
C LEU A 138 -20.66 -6.60 8.93
N SER A 139 -21.95 -6.88 8.74
CA SER A 139 -22.77 -7.67 9.69
C SER A 139 -22.58 -9.19 9.54
N ASN A 140 -21.69 -9.65 8.64
CA ASN A 140 -21.38 -11.06 8.41
C ASN A 140 -19.92 -11.40 8.77
N PRO A 141 -19.56 -11.52 10.06
CA PRO A 141 -18.20 -11.84 10.48
C PRO A 141 -17.69 -13.17 9.93
N ALA A 142 -18.56 -14.16 9.76
CA ALA A 142 -18.19 -15.47 9.22
C ALA A 142 -17.76 -15.36 7.75
N GLY A 143 -18.46 -14.55 6.96
CA GLY A 143 -18.06 -14.21 5.58
C GLY A 143 -16.72 -13.50 5.54
N ALA A 144 -16.54 -12.46 6.35
CA ALA A 144 -15.28 -11.72 6.43
C ALA A 144 -14.08 -12.65 6.74
N VAL A 145 -14.21 -13.55 7.71
CA VAL A 145 -13.18 -14.52 8.08
C VAL A 145 -12.94 -15.53 6.95
N LEU A 146 -13.99 -16.04 6.31
CA LEU A 146 -13.87 -16.98 5.19
C LEU A 146 -13.14 -16.37 4.00
N PHE A 147 -13.52 -15.16 3.57
CA PHE A 147 -12.89 -14.51 2.43
C PHE A 147 -11.46 -14.05 2.75
N ALA A 148 -11.15 -13.66 3.98
CA ALA A 148 -9.78 -13.42 4.43
C ALA A 148 -8.91 -14.70 4.37
N ALA A 149 -9.47 -15.85 4.76
CA ALA A 149 -8.80 -17.15 4.63
C ALA A 149 -8.53 -17.51 3.18
N LEU A 150 -9.50 -17.28 2.27
CA LEU A 150 -9.32 -17.48 0.83
C LEU A 150 -8.23 -16.58 0.26
N PHE A 151 -8.21 -15.31 0.63
CA PHE A 151 -7.15 -14.37 0.21
C PHE A 151 -5.77 -14.84 0.66
N LEU A 152 -5.61 -15.21 1.94
CA LEU A 152 -4.36 -15.73 2.47
C LEU A 152 -3.96 -17.08 1.84
N ALA A 153 -4.92 -17.93 1.49
CA ALA A 153 -4.64 -19.18 0.78
C ALA A 153 -4.05 -18.90 -0.61
N LEU A 154 -4.56 -17.90 -1.36
CA LEU A 154 -3.98 -17.47 -2.63
C LEU A 154 -2.55 -16.97 -2.45
N CYS A 155 -2.31 -16.11 -1.45
CA CYS A 155 -0.98 -15.61 -1.12
C CYS A 155 -0.02 -16.75 -0.73
N TYR A 156 -0.47 -17.71 0.08
CA TYR A 156 0.31 -18.89 0.44
C TYR A 156 0.72 -19.71 -0.78
N LEU A 157 -0.21 -19.97 -1.70
CA LEU A 157 0.07 -20.74 -2.92
C LEU A 157 1.17 -20.11 -3.79
N ILE A 158 1.24 -18.78 -3.81
CA ILE A 158 2.27 -18.05 -4.54
C ILE A 158 3.60 -18.10 -3.75
N ASN A 159 3.59 -17.71 -2.47
CA ASN A 159 4.80 -17.58 -1.67
C ASN A 159 5.51 -18.92 -1.42
N ARG A 160 4.77 -20.05 -1.31
CA ARG A 160 5.38 -21.38 -1.17
C ARG A 160 6.29 -21.75 -2.34
N SER A 161 6.00 -21.20 -3.54
CA SER A 161 6.73 -21.49 -4.78
C SER A 161 8.03 -20.69 -4.92
N GLY A 162 8.31 -19.77 -4.00
CA GLY A 162 9.55 -18.99 -3.95
C GLY A 162 9.55 -17.72 -4.79
N ILE A 163 10.73 -17.12 -4.93
CA ILE A 163 10.89 -15.83 -5.59
C ILE A 163 10.60 -15.96 -7.09
N SER A 164 11.43 -16.68 -7.82
CA SER A 164 11.31 -16.78 -9.29
C SER A 164 10.10 -17.62 -9.75
N GLY A 165 9.76 -18.71 -9.02
CA GLY A 165 8.66 -19.61 -9.36
C GLY A 165 7.27 -19.13 -8.92
N GLY A 166 7.19 -18.24 -7.94
CA GLY A 166 5.95 -17.72 -7.35
C GLY A 166 5.80 -16.22 -7.57
N ILE A 167 6.50 -15.43 -6.78
CA ILE A 167 6.34 -13.95 -6.71
C ILE A 167 6.62 -13.30 -8.08
N GLU A 168 7.76 -13.60 -8.69
CA GLU A 168 8.13 -13.04 -9.99
C GLU A 168 7.16 -13.46 -11.09
N LYS A 169 6.79 -14.75 -11.13
CA LYS A 169 5.85 -15.27 -12.13
C LYS A 169 4.47 -14.62 -12.03
N PHE A 170 3.96 -14.43 -10.81
CA PHE A 170 2.67 -13.77 -10.58
C PHE A 170 2.72 -12.31 -11.05
N ASN A 171 3.75 -11.56 -10.65
CA ASN A 171 3.84 -10.14 -10.97
C ASN A 171 4.11 -9.86 -12.45
N ASN A 172 4.87 -10.72 -13.15
CA ASN A 172 5.11 -10.59 -14.58
C ASN A 172 3.83 -10.65 -15.42
N MET A 173 2.81 -11.36 -14.94
CA MET A 173 1.49 -11.40 -15.58
C MET A 173 0.54 -10.37 -14.96
N GLY A 174 0.55 -10.25 -13.65
CA GLY A 174 -0.39 -9.43 -12.89
C GLY A 174 -0.24 -7.94 -13.17
N MET A 175 0.98 -7.41 -13.19
CA MET A 175 1.19 -5.97 -13.35
C MET A 175 0.76 -5.43 -14.73
N PRO A 176 1.14 -6.04 -15.86
CA PRO A 176 0.61 -5.61 -17.16
C PRO A 176 -0.91 -5.73 -17.25
N THR A 177 -1.50 -6.81 -16.71
CA THR A 177 -2.95 -7.01 -16.69
C THR A 177 -3.64 -5.92 -15.87
N LEU A 178 -3.13 -5.61 -14.67
CA LEU A 178 -3.62 -4.53 -13.83
C LEU A 178 -3.60 -3.18 -14.57
N PHE A 179 -2.50 -2.87 -15.23
CA PHE A 179 -2.35 -1.62 -15.96
C PHE A 179 -3.39 -1.49 -17.09
N VAL A 180 -3.59 -2.54 -17.89
CA VAL A 180 -4.60 -2.56 -18.95
C VAL A 180 -6.01 -2.38 -18.38
N MET A 181 -6.35 -3.10 -17.30
CA MET A 181 -7.65 -2.99 -16.65
C MET A 181 -7.88 -1.58 -16.08
N LEU A 182 -6.84 -0.97 -15.49
CA LEU A 182 -6.91 0.38 -14.97
C LEU A 182 -7.19 1.41 -16.08
N VAL A 183 -6.55 1.27 -17.25
CA VAL A 183 -6.84 2.12 -18.42
C VAL A 183 -8.29 1.96 -18.88
N VAL A 184 -8.83 0.74 -18.91
CA VAL A 184 -10.23 0.48 -19.26
C VAL A 184 -11.19 1.19 -18.30
N ILE A 185 -10.93 1.10 -16.99
CA ILE A 185 -11.74 1.78 -15.97
C ILE A 185 -11.63 3.30 -16.08
N ILE A 186 -10.43 3.85 -16.33
CA ILE A 186 -10.23 5.30 -16.56
C ILE A 186 -11.07 5.78 -17.73
N ILE A 187 -10.98 5.11 -18.88
CA ILE A 187 -11.77 5.49 -20.08
C ILE A 187 -13.25 5.55 -19.71
N ARG A 188 -13.76 4.54 -19.01
CA ARG A 188 -15.16 4.51 -18.59
C ARG A 188 -15.50 5.63 -17.59
N SER A 189 -14.67 5.86 -16.59
CA SER A 189 -14.85 6.92 -15.60
C SER A 189 -14.98 8.30 -16.27
N LEU A 190 -14.09 8.59 -17.22
CA LEU A 190 -14.06 9.88 -17.91
C LEU A 190 -15.22 10.10 -18.89
N THR A 191 -15.91 9.04 -19.32
CA THR A 191 -17.12 9.14 -20.16
C THR A 191 -18.39 9.41 -19.36
N LEU A 192 -18.33 9.42 -18.02
CA LEU A 192 -19.49 9.72 -17.18
C LEU A 192 -19.82 11.23 -17.21
N PRO A 193 -21.10 11.63 -17.31
CA PRO A 193 -21.48 13.03 -17.21
C PRO A 193 -21.08 13.63 -15.85
N GLY A 194 -20.37 14.75 -15.86
CA GLY A 194 -19.86 15.39 -14.62
C GLY A 194 -18.47 14.93 -14.18
N ALA A 195 -17.85 13.93 -14.83
CA ALA A 195 -16.52 13.44 -14.49
C ALA A 195 -15.42 14.52 -14.56
N MET A 196 -15.61 15.55 -15.42
CA MET A 196 -14.65 16.65 -15.57
C MET A 196 -14.45 17.44 -14.27
N GLU A 197 -15.47 17.55 -13.42
CA GLU A 197 -15.37 18.23 -12.13
C GLU A 197 -14.42 17.47 -11.19
N GLY A 198 -14.44 16.14 -11.21
CA GLY A 198 -13.48 15.30 -10.50
C GLY A 198 -12.03 15.45 -11.01
N LEU A 199 -11.84 15.61 -12.33
CA LEU A 199 -10.51 15.91 -12.88
C LEU A 199 -10.01 17.29 -12.48
N LYS A 200 -10.86 18.31 -12.51
CA LYS A 200 -10.50 19.65 -12.04
C LYS A 200 -10.11 19.63 -10.56
N PHE A 201 -10.87 18.89 -9.73
CA PHE A 201 -10.53 18.69 -8.32
C PHE A 201 -9.10 18.14 -8.13
N MET A 202 -8.69 17.19 -8.97
CA MET A 202 -7.37 16.57 -8.87
C MET A 202 -6.24 17.46 -9.39
N PHE A 203 -6.46 18.21 -10.48
CA PHE A 203 -5.37 18.83 -11.24
C PHE A 203 -5.38 20.35 -11.28
N VAL A 204 -6.48 21.00 -10.85
CA VAL A 204 -6.56 22.47 -10.85
C VAL A 204 -6.30 23.01 -9.45
N PRO A 205 -5.24 23.83 -9.26
CA PRO A 205 -4.95 24.45 -7.97
C PRO A 205 -6.12 25.29 -7.47
N GLY A 206 -6.49 25.13 -6.19
CA GLY A 206 -7.56 25.91 -5.55
C GLY A 206 -8.98 25.47 -5.87
N TYR A 207 -9.19 24.64 -6.90
CA TYR A 207 -10.53 24.23 -7.35
C TYR A 207 -11.35 23.50 -6.28
N ALA A 208 -10.69 22.75 -5.40
CA ALA A 208 -11.37 22.05 -4.31
C ALA A 208 -12.17 22.98 -3.38
N VAL A 209 -11.66 24.19 -3.12
CA VAL A 209 -12.34 25.23 -2.31
C VAL A 209 -13.30 26.04 -3.19
N GLU A 210 -12.86 26.45 -4.38
CA GLU A 210 -13.67 27.26 -5.31
C GLU A 210 -14.98 26.56 -5.68
N ALA A 211 -14.94 25.26 -5.96
CA ALA A 211 -16.11 24.47 -6.32
C ALA A 211 -16.90 23.96 -5.09
N GLY A 212 -16.40 24.18 -3.87
CA GLY A 212 -17.10 23.80 -2.64
C GLY A 212 -16.93 22.33 -2.24
N PHE A 213 -15.91 21.61 -2.74
CA PHE A 213 -15.62 20.25 -2.26
C PHE A 213 -15.13 20.21 -0.82
N VAL A 214 -14.39 21.23 -0.43
CA VAL A 214 -13.91 21.47 0.93
C VAL A 214 -14.19 22.92 1.33
N ALA A 215 -14.57 23.13 2.59
CA ALA A 215 -14.95 24.46 3.09
C ALA A 215 -13.75 25.44 3.13
N GLU A 216 -12.58 24.92 3.49
CA GLU A 216 -11.35 25.70 3.64
C GLU A 216 -10.15 24.93 3.06
N THR A 217 -9.11 25.66 2.71
CA THR A 217 -7.85 25.03 2.29
C THR A 217 -7.25 24.25 3.46
N PRO A 218 -7.06 22.93 3.34
CA PRO A 218 -6.44 22.15 4.40
C PRO A 218 -5.06 22.67 4.76
N SER A 219 -4.67 22.59 6.04
CA SER A 219 -3.35 23.04 6.45
C SER A 219 -2.25 22.27 5.70
N LEU A 220 -1.20 22.98 5.26
CA LEU A 220 -0.09 22.35 4.52
C LEU A 220 0.54 21.20 5.33
N LEU A 221 0.59 21.31 6.66
CA LEU A 221 1.16 20.29 7.52
C LEU A 221 0.28 19.05 7.60
N SER A 222 -1.06 19.21 7.64
CA SER A 222 -2.01 18.10 7.55
C SER A 222 -1.91 17.38 6.20
N VAL A 223 -1.85 18.14 5.09
CA VAL A 223 -1.64 17.57 3.74
C VAL A 223 -0.31 16.81 3.68
N PHE A 224 0.76 17.38 4.24
CA PHE A 224 2.08 16.75 4.26
C PHE A 224 2.08 15.44 5.07
N ALA A 225 1.44 15.41 6.23
CA ALA A 225 1.32 14.23 7.06
C ALA A 225 0.52 13.11 6.37
N SER A 226 -0.62 13.48 5.77
CA SER A 226 -1.48 12.55 5.02
C SER A 226 -0.77 11.98 3.79
N ALA A 227 -0.14 12.85 2.97
CA ALA A 227 0.59 12.44 1.78
C ALA A 227 1.85 11.60 2.13
N GLY A 228 2.54 11.95 3.22
CA GLY A 228 3.73 11.23 3.67
C GLY A 228 3.40 9.82 4.18
N GLY A 229 2.39 9.67 5.03
CA GLY A 229 1.90 8.36 5.47
C GLY A 229 1.51 7.49 4.27
N GLN A 230 0.72 8.06 3.34
CA GLN A 230 0.33 7.35 2.12
C GLN A 230 1.53 6.94 1.26
N MET A 231 2.54 7.79 1.10
CA MET A 231 3.73 7.49 0.30
C MET A 231 4.52 6.32 0.88
N PHE A 232 4.67 6.24 2.21
CA PHE A 232 5.33 5.12 2.88
C PHE A 232 4.56 3.82 2.70
N PHE A 233 3.27 3.85 2.91
CA PHE A 233 2.39 2.69 2.71
C PHE A 233 2.41 2.21 1.25
N SER A 234 2.20 3.13 0.30
CA SER A 234 2.17 2.85 -1.12
C SER A 234 3.49 2.23 -1.62
N LEU A 235 4.63 2.83 -1.30
CA LEU A 235 5.94 2.35 -1.72
C LEU A 235 6.45 1.13 -0.92
N SER A 236 5.68 0.60 0.03
CA SER A 236 6.07 -0.50 0.93
C SER A 236 7.40 -0.24 1.66
N LEU A 237 7.64 1.02 2.08
CA LEU A 237 8.88 1.43 2.75
C LEU A 237 8.81 1.26 4.26
N ALA A 238 9.97 1.06 4.89
CA ALA A 238 10.14 0.79 6.32
C ALA A 238 9.45 -0.50 6.83
N MET A 239 8.93 -1.32 5.92
CA MET A 239 8.35 -2.63 6.20
C MET A 239 9.34 -3.79 5.91
N GLY A 240 10.59 -3.49 5.59
CA GLY A 240 11.57 -4.51 5.24
C GLY A 240 11.36 -5.20 3.88
N ALA A 241 10.32 -4.87 3.13
CA ALA A 241 10.01 -5.48 1.84
C ALA A 241 11.12 -5.19 0.81
N MET A 242 11.53 -3.93 0.68
CA MET A 242 12.57 -3.55 -0.26
C MET A 242 13.95 -4.02 0.17
N ILE A 243 14.25 -4.10 1.46
CA ILE A 243 15.46 -4.76 1.98
C ILE A 243 15.47 -6.24 1.59
N THR A 244 14.35 -6.93 1.82
CA THR A 244 14.21 -8.35 1.48
C THR A 244 14.36 -8.60 -0.01
N TYR A 245 13.69 -7.82 -0.86
CA TYR A 245 13.80 -7.92 -2.31
C TYR A 245 15.21 -7.55 -2.82
N GLY A 246 15.82 -6.53 -2.24
CA GLY A 246 17.21 -6.15 -2.50
C GLY A 246 18.19 -7.28 -2.21
N SER A 247 17.94 -8.07 -1.18
CA SER A 247 18.81 -9.20 -0.78
C SER A 247 18.87 -10.34 -1.81
N TYR A 248 17.94 -10.38 -2.76
CA TYR A 248 17.91 -11.34 -3.87
C TYR A 248 18.45 -10.78 -5.17
N LEU A 249 18.89 -9.50 -5.20
CA LEU A 249 19.41 -8.83 -6.40
C LEU A 249 20.86 -9.20 -6.69
N ASN A 250 21.18 -9.26 -7.98
CA ASN A 250 22.54 -9.39 -8.46
C ASN A 250 23.29 -8.05 -8.32
N GLN A 251 24.64 -8.15 -8.14
CA GLN A 251 25.52 -6.98 -8.02
C GLN A 251 25.58 -6.11 -9.30
N LYS A 252 25.17 -6.66 -10.44
CA LYS A 252 25.20 -5.97 -11.75
C LYS A 252 24.02 -5.02 -11.97
N GLU A 253 22.97 -5.11 -11.16
CA GLU A 253 21.74 -4.33 -11.35
C GLU A 253 21.95 -2.87 -10.88
N ASP A 254 21.44 -1.93 -11.68
CA ASP A 254 21.47 -0.50 -11.39
C ASP A 254 20.37 -0.13 -10.40
N LEU A 255 20.72 0.00 -9.12
CA LEU A 255 19.75 0.29 -8.06
C LEU A 255 19.15 1.69 -8.16
N VAL A 256 19.91 2.68 -8.64
CA VAL A 256 19.40 4.06 -8.79
C VAL A 256 18.29 4.09 -9.82
N LYS A 257 18.56 3.49 -10.99
CA LYS A 257 17.58 3.38 -12.07
C LYS A 257 16.37 2.56 -11.64
N ASN A 258 16.60 1.43 -10.99
CA ASN A 258 15.51 0.56 -10.52
C ASN A 258 14.63 1.27 -9.48
N SER A 259 15.23 1.95 -8.50
CA SER A 259 14.47 2.74 -7.50
C SER A 259 13.65 3.85 -8.16
N ALA A 260 14.23 4.57 -9.13
CA ALA A 260 13.51 5.62 -9.84
C ALA A 260 12.33 5.06 -10.66
N ILE A 261 12.49 3.92 -11.31
CA ILE A 261 11.42 3.25 -12.07
C ILE A 261 10.30 2.81 -11.12
N ILE A 262 10.62 2.22 -9.97
CA ILE A 262 9.61 1.74 -9.00
C ILE A 262 8.81 2.92 -8.46
N VAL A 263 9.48 3.97 -7.98
CA VAL A 263 8.81 5.16 -7.42
C VAL A 263 7.96 5.88 -8.46
N PHE A 264 8.47 6.00 -9.68
CA PHE A 264 7.72 6.61 -10.78
C PHE A 264 6.49 5.77 -11.15
N ALA A 265 6.63 4.45 -11.30
CA ALA A 265 5.53 3.55 -11.64
C ALA A 265 4.45 3.55 -10.56
N ASP A 266 4.82 3.52 -9.28
CA ASP A 266 3.90 3.62 -8.15
C ASP A 266 3.11 4.93 -8.18
N THR A 267 3.80 6.06 -8.27
CA THR A 267 3.17 7.40 -8.34
C THR A 267 2.25 7.55 -9.56
N LEU A 268 2.66 7.00 -10.70
CA LEU A 268 1.84 6.98 -11.92
C LEU A 268 0.55 6.17 -11.69
N VAL A 269 0.67 4.94 -11.18
CA VAL A 269 -0.50 4.08 -10.93
C VAL A 269 -1.41 4.67 -9.85
N ALA A 270 -0.87 5.26 -8.79
CA ALA A 270 -1.65 5.98 -7.78
C ALA A 270 -2.45 7.14 -8.38
N THR A 271 -1.82 7.95 -9.24
CA THR A 271 -2.49 9.04 -9.96
C THR A 271 -3.55 8.51 -10.93
N MET A 272 -3.24 7.45 -11.68
CA MET A 272 -4.21 6.79 -12.57
C MET A 272 -5.40 6.22 -11.80
N ALA A 273 -5.18 5.62 -10.63
CA ALA A 273 -6.26 5.16 -9.77
C ALA A 273 -7.13 6.32 -9.26
N GLY A 274 -6.52 7.45 -8.92
CA GLY A 274 -7.23 8.70 -8.63
C GLY A 274 -8.15 9.11 -9.79
N ILE A 275 -7.64 9.11 -11.04
CA ILE A 275 -8.42 9.42 -12.24
C ILE A 275 -9.54 8.37 -12.50
N ALA A 276 -9.31 7.12 -12.12
CA ALA A 276 -10.34 6.08 -12.25
C ALA A 276 -11.49 6.27 -11.27
N VAL A 277 -11.17 6.67 -10.03
CA VAL A 277 -12.09 6.64 -8.88
C VAL A 277 -12.77 7.98 -8.63
N ILE A 278 -12.02 9.08 -8.53
CA ILE A 278 -12.55 10.40 -8.14
C ILE A 278 -13.55 10.95 -9.17
N PRO A 279 -13.25 10.99 -10.48
CA PRO A 279 -14.22 11.45 -11.46
C PRO A 279 -15.51 10.62 -11.50
N ALA A 280 -15.41 9.28 -11.31
CA ALA A 280 -16.58 8.42 -11.25
C ALA A 280 -17.45 8.70 -10.02
N ALA A 281 -16.83 8.89 -8.85
CA ALA A 281 -17.54 9.22 -7.62
C ALA A 281 -18.22 10.59 -7.70
N VAL A 282 -17.54 11.60 -8.25
CA VAL A 282 -18.10 12.95 -8.46
C VAL A 282 -19.25 12.93 -9.45
N ALA A 283 -19.07 12.23 -10.59
CA ALA A 283 -20.12 12.10 -11.59
C ALA A 283 -21.40 11.43 -11.02
N ASN A 284 -21.23 10.38 -10.22
CA ASN A 284 -22.36 9.71 -9.57
C ASN A 284 -23.06 10.62 -8.53
N GLY A 285 -22.29 11.38 -7.76
CA GLY A 285 -22.82 12.37 -6.82
C GLY A 285 -23.65 13.44 -7.52
N ILE A 286 -23.11 14.03 -8.61
CA ILE A 286 -23.82 15.03 -9.42
C ILE A 286 -25.10 14.43 -10.02
N ALA A 287 -25.03 13.22 -10.59
CA ALA A 287 -26.21 12.55 -11.17
C ALA A 287 -27.29 12.26 -10.13
N SER A 288 -26.92 12.05 -8.87
CA SER A 288 -27.83 11.85 -7.74
C SER A 288 -28.35 13.15 -7.13
N GLY A 289 -27.94 14.33 -7.64
CA GLY A 289 -28.30 15.64 -7.11
C GLY A 289 -27.62 15.95 -5.75
N THR A 290 -26.55 15.24 -5.40
CA THR A 290 -25.80 15.46 -4.16
C THR A 290 -24.92 16.71 -4.31
N PRO A 291 -24.99 17.68 -3.38
CA PRO A 291 -24.06 18.81 -3.36
C PRO A 291 -22.59 18.37 -3.28
N LEU A 292 -21.68 19.12 -3.90
CA LEU A 292 -20.27 18.72 -4.03
C LEU A 292 -19.57 18.52 -2.69
N ASP A 293 -19.92 19.34 -1.68
CA ASP A 293 -19.41 19.23 -0.30
C ASP A 293 -19.89 17.99 0.45
N GLN A 294 -20.96 17.34 -0.03
CA GLN A 294 -21.53 16.13 0.55
C GLN A 294 -21.12 14.86 -0.19
N ILE A 295 -20.41 14.97 -1.31
CA ILE A 295 -19.90 13.81 -2.03
C ILE A 295 -18.78 13.17 -1.20
N LYS A 296 -19.06 11.97 -0.69
CA LYS A 296 -18.12 11.22 0.15
C LYS A 296 -16.97 10.65 -0.70
N LEU A 297 -15.85 11.38 -0.73
CA LEU A 297 -14.60 10.93 -1.35
C LEU A 297 -13.68 10.21 -0.34
N GLY A 298 -14.20 9.75 0.79
CA GLY A 298 -13.43 9.27 1.91
C GLY A 298 -13.81 7.88 2.46
N GLY A 299 -12.84 7.21 3.08
CA GLY A 299 -13.01 5.94 3.81
C GLY A 299 -13.19 4.70 2.92
N PRO A 300 -13.44 3.52 3.53
CA PRO A 300 -13.78 2.29 2.82
C PRO A 300 -15.04 2.44 1.95
N ASN A 301 -15.89 3.40 2.30
CA ASN A 301 -17.09 3.74 1.56
C ASN A 301 -16.80 4.09 0.10
N LEU A 302 -15.66 4.73 -0.19
CA LEU A 302 -15.31 5.10 -1.58
C LEU A 302 -15.21 3.86 -2.47
N LEU A 303 -14.54 2.81 -2.00
CA LEU A 303 -14.29 1.60 -2.77
C LEU A 303 -15.52 0.67 -2.81
N PHE A 304 -16.15 0.45 -1.67
CA PHE A 304 -17.17 -0.59 -1.51
C PHE A 304 -18.61 -0.06 -1.58
N VAL A 305 -18.82 1.23 -1.38
CA VAL A 305 -20.14 1.85 -1.49
C VAL A 305 -20.24 2.69 -2.76
N THR A 306 -19.46 3.78 -2.84
CA THR A 306 -19.60 4.76 -3.93
C THR A 306 -19.37 4.14 -5.30
N LEU A 307 -18.28 3.37 -5.50
CA LEU A 307 -18.00 2.72 -6.77
C LEU A 307 -19.01 1.61 -7.11
N GLN A 308 -19.51 0.88 -6.09
CA GLN A 308 -20.56 -0.09 -6.32
C GLN A 308 -21.86 0.57 -6.79
N ASP A 309 -22.20 1.76 -6.26
CA ASP A 309 -23.34 2.55 -6.75
C ASP A 309 -23.13 3.07 -8.17
N VAL A 310 -21.88 3.45 -8.54
CA VAL A 310 -21.53 3.79 -9.93
C VAL A 310 -21.80 2.60 -10.85
N PHE A 311 -21.34 1.40 -10.49
CA PHE A 311 -21.57 0.20 -11.31
C PHE A 311 -23.06 -0.14 -11.39
N ARG A 312 -23.80 -0.02 -10.29
CA ARG A 312 -25.25 -0.22 -10.26
C ARG A 312 -25.98 0.74 -11.22
N ALA A 313 -25.62 2.03 -11.22
CA ALA A 313 -26.20 3.03 -12.09
C ALA A 313 -25.96 2.77 -13.59
N MET A 314 -24.94 1.95 -13.93
CA MET A 314 -24.63 1.55 -15.31
C MET A 314 -25.42 0.30 -15.77
N GLY A 315 -26.24 -0.30 -14.93
CA GLY A 315 -27.03 -1.50 -15.25
C GLY A 315 -26.16 -2.75 -15.50
N THR A 316 -26.59 -3.64 -16.41
CA THR A 316 -25.87 -4.93 -16.67
C THR A 316 -24.42 -4.72 -17.10
N VAL A 317 -24.12 -3.68 -17.89
CA VAL A 317 -22.75 -3.35 -18.27
C VAL A 317 -21.92 -2.95 -17.05
N GLY A 318 -22.53 -2.32 -16.06
CA GLY A 318 -21.88 -1.96 -14.81
C GLY A 318 -21.40 -3.15 -14.00
N ALA A 319 -22.14 -4.24 -13.98
CA ALA A 319 -21.70 -5.47 -13.31
C ALA A 319 -20.39 -6.02 -13.92
N LEU A 320 -20.23 -5.97 -15.26
CA LEU A 320 -18.99 -6.32 -15.93
C LEU A 320 -17.83 -5.40 -15.50
N PHE A 321 -18.05 -4.09 -15.45
CA PHE A 321 -17.04 -3.14 -14.96
C PHE A 321 -16.71 -3.38 -13.48
N GLY A 322 -17.69 -3.76 -12.66
CA GLY A 322 -17.48 -4.17 -11.28
C GLY A 322 -16.56 -5.40 -11.18
N VAL A 323 -16.78 -6.43 -11.99
CA VAL A 323 -15.88 -7.61 -12.05
C VAL A 323 -14.45 -7.19 -12.43
N ILE A 324 -14.29 -6.39 -13.50
CA ILE A 324 -12.98 -5.91 -13.96
C ILE A 324 -12.30 -5.10 -12.85
N PHE A 325 -13.03 -4.22 -12.19
CA PHE A 325 -12.50 -3.36 -11.14
C PHE A 325 -12.06 -4.16 -9.90
N TYR A 326 -12.93 -5.02 -9.36
CA TYR A 326 -12.54 -5.80 -8.17
C TYR A 326 -11.50 -6.86 -8.46
N LEU A 327 -11.41 -7.39 -9.68
CA LEU A 327 -10.31 -8.24 -10.13
C LEU A 327 -8.99 -7.45 -10.20
N LEU A 328 -9.01 -6.22 -10.72
CA LEU A 328 -7.86 -5.30 -10.72
C LEU A 328 -7.38 -5.05 -9.29
N VAL A 329 -8.30 -4.69 -8.38
CA VAL A 329 -8.00 -4.44 -6.97
C VAL A 329 -7.44 -5.70 -6.30
N LEU A 330 -7.99 -6.87 -6.60
CA LEU A 330 -7.53 -8.15 -6.07
C LEU A 330 -6.10 -8.50 -6.54
N ILE A 331 -5.77 -8.29 -7.81
CA ILE A 331 -4.41 -8.48 -8.33
C ILE A 331 -3.43 -7.53 -7.63
N ALA A 332 -3.80 -6.26 -7.47
CA ALA A 332 -3.01 -5.29 -6.72
C ALA A 332 -2.83 -5.68 -5.25
N ALA A 333 -3.90 -6.14 -4.61
CA ALA A 333 -3.84 -6.62 -3.23
C ALA A 333 -2.92 -7.83 -3.06
N ILE A 334 -3.03 -8.83 -3.94
CA ILE A 334 -2.19 -10.03 -3.87
C ILE A 334 -0.72 -9.69 -4.11
N SER A 335 -0.40 -8.81 -5.10
CA SER A 335 0.99 -8.46 -5.43
C SER A 335 1.73 -7.80 -4.26
N SER A 336 1.06 -6.93 -3.52
CA SER A 336 1.63 -6.33 -2.29
C SER A 336 1.67 -7.33 -1.13
N ALA A 337 0.60 -8.09 -0.93
CA ALA A 337 0.51 -9.07 0.16
C ALA A 337 1.63 -10.12 0.11
N ILE A 338 1.93 -10.66 -1.09
CA ILE A 338 3.00 -11.65 -1.23
C ILE A 338 4.37 -11.10 -0.93
N ALA A 339 4.60 -9.81 -1.15
CA ALA A 339 5.83 -9.13 -0.79
C ALA A 339 5.96 -8.93 0.73
N LEU A 340 4.90 -8.53 1.40
CA LEU A 340 4.87 -8.36 2.86
C LEU A 340 5.05 -9.69 3.58
N ILE A 341 4.34 -10.73 3.17
CA ILE A 341 4.49 -12.10 3.71
C ILE A 341 5.91 -12.64 3.51
N GLU A 342 6.56 -12.29 2.37
CA GLU A 342 7.93 -12.72 2.08
C GLU A 342 8.95 -12.19 3.09
N VAL A 343 8.74 -11.02 3.69
CA VAL A 343 9.62 -10.47 4.74
C VAL A 343 9.70 -11.42 5.92
N ASP A 344 8.54 -11.87 6.40
CA ASP A 344 8.47 -12.78 7.55
C ASP A 344 8.98 -14.17 7.20
N ILE A 345 8.65 -14.70 6.02
CA ILE A 345 9.16 -15.99 5.53
C ILE A 345 10.69 -15.96 5.50
N THR A 346 11.26 -14.92 4.93
CA THR A 346 12.72 -14.77 4.79
C THR A 346 13.41 -14.73 6.16
N TYR A 347 12.84 -14.04 7.13
CA TYR A 347 13.38 -14.03 8.49
C TYR A 347 13.52 -15.44 9.07
N PHE A 348 12.50 -16.26 8.98
CA PHE A 348 12.55 -17.63 9.52
C PHE A 348 13.48 -18.53 8.73
N LEU A 349 13.58 -18.35 7.41
CA LEU A 349 14.51 -19.12 6.56
C LEU A 349 15.96 -18.73 6.84
N ASP A 350 16.28 -17.44 6.88
CA ASP A 350 17.63 -16.94 7.22
C ASP A 350 18.06 -17.41 8.61
N ARG A 351 17.16 -17.39 9.60
CA ARG A 351 17.43 -17.88 10.94
C ARG A 351 17.65 -19.40 11.00
N ALA A 352 16.96 -20.17 10.18
CA ALA A 352 17.18 -21.61 10.07
C ALA A 352 18.58 -21.89 9.49
N GLU A 353 18.95 -21.17 8.43
CA GLU A 353 20.27 -21.30 7.77
C GLU A 353 21.42 -20.92 8.72
N GLN A 354 21.30 -19.81 9.46
CA GLN A 354 22.27 -19.41 10.50
C GLN A 354 22.48 -20.47 11.58
N LYS A 355 21.48 -21.30 11.84
CA LYS A 355 21.55 -22.45 12.77
C LYS A 355 22.00 -23.75 12.10
N GLY A 356 22.47 -23.70 10.84
CA GLY A 356 22.89 -24.86 10.07
C GLY A 356 21.75 -25.82 9.70
N ARG A 357 20.48 -25.34 9.72
CA ARG A 357 19.30 -26.16 9.39
C ARG A 357 18.77 -25.76 8.01
N LYS A 358 18.34 -26.76 7.22
CA LYS A 358 17.64 -26.49 5.96
C LYS A 358 16.22 -26.00 6.26
N GLY A 359 15.91 -24.78 5.88
CA GLY A 359 14.56 -24.23 6.00
C GLY A 359 13.57 -24.94 5.08
N ASN A 360 12.37 -25.25 5.59
CA ASN A 360 11.26 -25.77 4.79
C ASN A 360 10.32 -24.62 4.43
N ARG A 361 10.53 -24.02 3.26
CA ARG A 361 9.79 -22.84 2.81
C ARG A 361 8.26 -23.03 2.81
N PRO A 362 7.66 -24.12 2.24
CA PRO A 362 6.22 -24.33 2.31
C PRO A 362 5.68 -24.36 3.74
N LYS A 363 6.39 -25.01 4.68
CA LYS A 363 5.98 -25.06 6.08
C LYS A 363 6.06 -23.68 6.74
N VAL A 364 7.13 -22.93 6.49
CA VAL A 364 7.31 -21.58 7.03
C VAL A 364 6.23 -20.64 6.49
N ALA A 365 5.99 -20.65 5.17
CA ALA A 365 4.94 -19.85 4.54
C ALA A 365 3.54 -20.17 5.11
N PHE A 366 3.23 -21.45 5.33
CA PHE A 366 1.97 -21.85 5.95
C PHE A 366 1.83 -21.31 7.38
N LEU A 367 2.87 -21.42 8.21
CA LEU A 367 2.84 -20.96 9.59
C LEU A 367 2.75 -19.43 9.69
N VAL A 368 3.42 -18.71 8.81
CA VAL A 368 3.33 -17.24 8.72
C VAL A 368 1.91 -16.83 8.32
N CYS A 369 1.35 -17.42 7.26
CA CYS A 369 -0.04 -17.14 6.86
C CYS A 369 -1.05 -17.50 7.96
N LEU A 370 -0.83 -18.58 8.69
CA LEU A 370 -1.68 -18.98 9.82
C LEU A 370 -1.61 -17.96 10.97
N ALA A 371 -0.42 -17.46 11.28
CA ALA A 371 -0.26 -16.42 12.30
C ALA A 371 -0.93 -15.09 11.89
N ILE A 372 -0.77 -14.67 10.62
CA ILE A 372 -1.48 -13.52 10.05
C ILE A 372 -2.99 -13.73 10.11
N PHE A 373 -3.46 -14.92 9.75
CA PHE A 373 -4.89 -15.26 9.80
C PHE A 373 -5.48 -15.09 11.19
N ALA A 374 -4.75 -15.43 12.25
CA ALA A 374 -5.23 -15.20 13.62
C ALA A 374 -5.52 -13.71 13.91
N VAL A 375 -4.67 -12.79 13.41
CA VAL A 375 -4.93 -11.35 13.51
C VAL A 375 -6.10 -10.95 12.59
N SER A 376 -6.16 -11.51 11.39
CA SER A 376 -7.26 -11.23 10.44
C SER A 376 -8.63 -11.65 10.98
N VAL A 377 -8.70 -12.73 11.78
CA VAL A 377 -9.92 -13.14 12.48
C VAL A 377 -10.39 -12.05 13.44
N LEU A 378 -9.49 -11.46 14.24
CA LEU A 378 -9.84 -10.38 15.16
C LEU A 378 -10.38 -9.16 14.41
N VAL A 379 -9.74 -8.77 13.30
CA VAL A 379 -10.19 -7.66 12.46
C VAL A 379 -11.53 -7.98 11.77
N GLY A 380 -11.67 -9.22 11.26
CA GLY A 380 -12.88 -9.64 10.53
C GLY A 380 -14.12 -9.72 11.41
N ILE A 381 -14.00 -10.23 12.64
CA ILE A 381 -15.14 -10.32 13.58
C ILE A 381 -15.57 -8.96 14.13
N ASP A 382 -14.68 -7.96 14.10
CA ASP A 382 -14.98 -6.59 14.53
C ASP A 382 -15.92 -5.86 13.54
N GLY A 383 -15.92 -6.25 12.25
CA GLY A 383 -16.77 -5.66 11.23
C GLY A 383 -16.62 -4.15 11.11
N LEU A 384 -15.38 -3.63 11.14
CA LEU A 384 -15.07 -2.20 11.18
C LEU A 384 -15.76 -1.45 12.34
N GLY A 385 -15.81 -2.07 13.52
CA GLY A 385 -16.40 -1.51 14.73
C GLY A 385 -17.93 -1.70 14.84
N THR A 386 -18.60 -2.22 13.80
CA THR A 386 -20.07 -2.35 13.78
C THR A 386 -20.60 -3.42 14.73
N THR A 387 -19.79 -4.43 15.05
CA THR A 387 -20.20 -5.53 15.94
C THR A 387 -20.08 -5.19 17.42
N GLY A 388 -19.33 -4.15 17.79
CA GLY A 388 -19.07 -3.76 19.18
C GLY A 388 -18.26 -4.77 20.01
N VAL A 389 -17.61 -5.74 19.37
CA VAL A 389 -16.80 -6.78 20.05
C VAL A 389 -15.57 -6.15 20.72
N PHE A 390 -14.99 -5.14 20.13
CA PHE A 390 -13.84 -4.40 20.68
C PHE A 390 -14.21 -2.92 20.89
N PRO A 391 -14.57 -2.51 22.13
CA PRO A 391 -14.87 -1.11 22.44
C PRO A 391 -13.57 -0.30 22.59
N TRP A 392 -13.06 0.25 21.50
CA TRP A 392 -11.93 1.17 21.51
C TRP A 392 -12.37 2.59 21.85
N PRO A 393 -11.48 3.43 22.42
CA PRO A 393 -11.75 4.85 22.55
C PRO A 393 -12.02 5.49 21.19
N ALA A 394 -13.01 6.35 21.11
CA ALA A 394 -13.31 7.08 19.88
C ALA A 394 -12.10 7.93 19.47
N THR A 395 -11.66 7.75 18.21
CA THR A 395 -10.61 8.52 17.58
C THR A 395 -11.16 9.21 16.33
N ALA A 396 -10.41 10.13 15.74
CA ALA A 396 -10.83 10.75 14.50
C ALA A 396 -10.88 9.72 13.34
N GLY A 397 -11.81 9.86 12.45
CA GLY A 397 -11.92 9.02 11.26
C GLY A 397 -12.85 7.83 11.40
N TRP A 398 -12.39 6.61 11.22
CA TRP A 398 -13.23 5.41 11.21
C TRP A 398 -13.37 4.75 12.57
N ASN A 399 -12.92 5.35 13.58
CA ASN A 399 -13.18 5.11 14.99
C ASN A 399 -13.46 3.68 15.42
N ASP A 400 -13.05 3.35 16.62
CA ASP A 400 -13.50 2.19 17.38
C ASP A 400 -13.45 0.86 16.60
N SER A 401 -12.47 0.69 15.68
CA SER A 401 -12.30 -0.55 14.93
C SER A 401 -10.94 -1.19 15.17
N MET A 402 -10.92 -2.52 15.17
CA MET A 402 -9.70 -3.30 15.27
C MET A 402 -8.79 -3.05 14.07
N LEU A 403 -9.35 -2.84 12.87
CA LEU A 403 -8.60 -2.45 11.68
C LEU A 403 -7.81 -1.17 11.94
N TYR A 404 -8.49 -0.13 12.39
CA TYR A 404 -7.88 1.17 12.65
C TYR A 404 -6.80 1.12 13.72
N PHE A 405 -7.02 0.30 14.78
CA PHE A 405 -6.03 0.09 15.82
C PHE A 405 -4.75 -0.57 15.30
N VAL A 406 -4.88 -1.63 14.50
CA VAL A 406 -3.72 -2.33 13.92
C VAL A 406 -3.00 -1.44 12.90
N ASP A 407 -3.77 -0.64 12.13
CA ASP A 407 -3.23 0.34 11.19
C ASP A 407 -2.45 1.44 11.90
N MET A 408 -2.97 1.98 13.00
CA MET A 408 -2.26 2.94 13.84
C MET A 408 -0.90 2.39 14.32
N LEU A 409 -0.86 1.14 14.78
CA LEU A 409 0.38 0.53 15.26
C LEU A 409 1.41 0.35 14.14
N SER A 410 0.96 0.04 12.92
CA SER A 410 1.83 -0.22 11.76
C SER A 410 2.12 1.04 10.96
N GLU A 411 1.14 1.57 10.22
CA GLU A 411 1.29 2.75 9.35
C GLU A 411 1.50 4.03 10.18
N GLY A 412 0.74 4.17 11.27
CA GLY A 412 0.79 5.37 12.09
C GLY A 412 2.07 5.52 12.91
N LEU A 413 2.63 4.45 13.44
CA LEU A 413 3.76 4.50 14.36
C LEU A 413 4.99 3.73 13.88
N ALA A 414 4.88 2.42 13.63
CA ALA A 414 6.06 1.57 13.42
C ALA A 414 6.82 1.95 12.13
N MET A 415 6.12 2.23 11.04
CA MET A 415 6.74 2.61 9.76
C MET A 415 7.43 3.98 9.81
N PRO A 416 6.79 5.08 10.27
CA PRO A 416 7.45 6.37 10.38
C PRO A 416 8.65 6.34 11.33
N ILE A 417 8.54 5.65 12.47
CA ILE A 417 9.66 5.46 13.40
C ILE A 417 10.78 4.65 12.75
N GLY A 418 10.46 3.57 12.05
CA GLY A 418 11.42 2.73 11.34
C GLY A 418 12.20 3.53 10.28
N ALA A 419 11.49 4.31 9.44
CA ALA A 419 12.10 5.14 8.41
C ALA A 419 12.95 6.27 8.99
N LEU A 420 12.46 6.95 10.04
CA LEU A 420 13.21 8.00 10.75
C LEU A 420 14.51 7.43 11.30
N MET A 421 14.44 6.31 12.03
CA MET A 421 15.62 5.71 12.65
C MET A 421 16.57 5.12 11.62
N MET A 422 16.06 4.55 10.52
CA MET A 422 16.88 4.09 9.40
C MET A 422 17.62 5.26 8.73
N SER A 423 16.97 6.38 8.51
CA SER A 423 17.62 7.56 7.93
C SER A 423 18.70 8.15 8.85
N ILE A 424 18.46 8.16 10.17
CA ILE A 424 19.46 8.54 11.16
C ILE A 424 20.64 7.56 11.17
N MET A 425 20.36 6.25 11.16
CA MET A 425 21.38 5.22 11.09
C MET A 425 22.27 5.40 9.84
N VAL A 426 21.67 5.50 8.67
CA VAL A 426 22.41 5.67 7.40
C VAL A 426 23.13 7.02 7.36
N GLY A 427 22.48 8.09 7.83
CA GLY A 427 23.03 9.44 7.79
C GLY A 427 24.24 9.67 8.69
N TRP A 428 24.24 9.06 9.88
CA TRP A 428 25.23 9.41 10.91
C TRP A 428 26.00 8.24 11.51
N GLU A 429 25.46 7.02 11.62
CA GLU A 429 26.17 5.89 12.22
C GLU A 429 27.00 5.13 11.18
N ILE A 430 26.34 4.50 10.19
CA ILE A 430 27.06 3.69 9.19
C ILE A 430 27.64 4.53 8.06
N ARG A 431 27.31 5.80 8.02
CA ARG A 431 27.64 6.82 7.03
C ARG A 431 26.99 6.57 5.66
N PRO A 432 26.52 7.63 4.95
CA PRO A 432 25.89 7.51 3.62
C PRO A 432 26.75 6.77 2.62
N GLN A 433 28.10 6.81 2.78
CA GLN A 433 29.04 6.14 1.90
C GLN A 433 28.77 4.64 1.80
N THR A 434 28.37 3.99 2.89
CA THR A 434 28.04 2.55 2.92
C THR A 434 26.94 2.17 1.92
N VAL A 435 25.95 3.04 1.74
CA VAL A 435 24.88 2.87 0.77
C VAL A 435 25.31 3.36 -0.61
N LEU A 436 26.00 4.51 -0.68
CA LEU A 436 26.50 5.07 -1.92
C LEU A 436 27.47 4.13 -2.65
N ASP A 437 28.34 3.43 -1.92
CA ASP A 437 29.23 2.42 -2.51
C ASP A 437 28.44 1.31 -3.23
N GLU A 438 27.27 0.96 -2.71
CA GLU A 438 26.41 -0.03 -3.32
C GLU A 438 25.57 0.55 -4.47
N LEU A 439 25.28 1.85 -4.45
CA LEU A 439 24.55 2.57 -5.52
C LEU A 439 25.46 2.97 -6.69
N HIS A 440 26.78 2.92 -6.54
CA HIS A 440 27.78 3.59 -7.39
C HIS A 440 27.98 3.09 -8.78
N ILE A 441 27.30 2.14 -9.24
CA ILE A 441 27.52 1.60 -10.59
C ILE A 441 27.17 2.67 -11.63
N GLY A 442 28.13 3.57 -11.89
CA GLY A 442 28.12 4.53 -12.99
C GLY A 442 27.75 6.00 -12.67
N TYR A 443 27.60 6.38 -11.40
CA TYR A 443 27.20 7.75 -11.04
C TYR A 443 28.25 8.50 -10.24
N THR A 444 28.48 9.79 -10.57
CA THR A 444 29.44 10.66 -9.89
C THR A 444 28.83 12.02 -9.52
N GLY A 445 29.19 12.52 -8.36
CA GLY A 445 29.11 13.91 -7.93
C GLY A 445 27.73 14.46 -7.56
N ARG A 446 26.84 14.73 -8.51
CA ARG A 446 25.57 15.43 -8.22
C ARG A 446 24.53 14.56 -7.50
N ILE A 447 24.39 13.32 -7.91
CA ILE A 447 23.44 12.36 -7.30
C ILE A 447 23.91 12.00 -5.89
N ASP A 448 25.21 11.81 -5.69
CA ASP A 448 25.79 11.56 -4.37
C ASP A 448 25.52 12.69 -3.40
N THR A 449 25.71 13.95 -3.83
CA THR A 449 25.43 15.13 -3.01
C THR A 449 23.93 15.23 -2.67
N PHE A 450 23.06 15.02 -3.66
CA PHE A 450 21.62 15.00 -3.48
C PHE A 450 21.22 13.93 -2.46
N TYR A 451 21.69 12.69 -2.64
CA TYR A 451 21.42 11.59 -1.71
C TYR A 451 21.85 11.94 -0.27
N ARG A 452 23.09 12.46 -0.09
CA ARG A 452 23.62 12.83 1.23
C ARG A 452 22.81 13.90 1.94
N ILE A 453 22.37 14.91 1.21
CA ILE A 453 21.52 15.99 1.77
C ILE A 453 20.16 15.41 2.16
N CYS A 454 19.54 14.64 1.27
CA CYS A 454 18.24 14.06 1.52
C CYS A 454 18.25 13.10 2.71
N ILE A 455 19.14 12.11 2.74
CA ILE A 455 19.17 11.09 3.80
C ILE A 455 19.54 11.66 5.18
N LYS A 456 20.38 12.73 5.22
CA LYS A 456 20.79 13.35 6.49
C LYS A 456 19.78 14.36 7.04
N TYR A 457 19.12 15.11 6.19
CA TYR A 457 18.35 16.27 6.65
C TYR A 457 16.89 16.20 6.19
N ILE A 458 16.62 16.02 4.89
CA ILE A 458 15.25 16.10 4.36
C ILE A 458 14.42 14.92 4.85
N THR A 459 14.93 13.69 4.72
CA THR A 459 14.21 12.49 5.14
C THR A 459 13.90 12.48 6.64
N PRO A 460 14.85 12.71 7.57
CA PRO A 460 14.53 12.72 9.00
C PRO A 460 13.52 13.81 9.39
N ILE A 461 13.66 15.02 8.84
CA ILE A 461 12.72 16.11 9.11
C ILE A 461 11.34 15.76 8.57
N GLY A 462 11.27 15.29 7.32
CA GLY A 462 10.03 14.81 6.71
C GLY A 462 9.35 13.71 7.54
N MET A 463 10.13 12.74 8.03
CA MET A 463 9.60 11.65 8.85
C MET A 463 9.11 12.10 10.22
N LEU A 464 9.76 13.07 10.84
CA LEU A 464 9.27 13.69 12.08
C LEU A 464 7.92 14.40 11.88
N LEU A 465 7.76 15.11 10.77
CA LEU A 465 6.50 15.77 10.44
C LEU A 465 5.39 14.75 10.13
N VAL A 466 5.69 13.68 9.39
CA VAL A 466 4.75 12.59 9.14
C VAL A 466 4.33 11.93 10.45
N LEU A 467 5.28 11.58 11.31
CA LEU A 467 4.99 10.96 12.61
C LEU A 467 4.13 11.88 13.50
N ALA A 468 4.48 13.16 13.57
CA ALA A 468 3.68 14.15 14.33
C ALA A 468 2.25 14.27 13.79
N GLY A 469 2.10 14.25 12.45
CA GLY A 469 0.78 14.28 11.81
C GLY A 469 -0.04 13.02 12.06
N GLN A 470 0.57 11.85 11.98
CA GLN A 470 -0.09 10.58 12.28
C GLN A 470 -0.55 10.53 13.76
N VAL A 471 0.32 10.91 14.69
CA VAL A 471 -0.03 11.01 16.12
C VAL A 471 -1.17 12.02 16.34
N ASN A 472 -1.11 13.17 15.68
CA ASN A 472 -2.18 14.19 15.75
C ASN A 472 -3.53 13.62 15.24
N GLU A 473 -3.53 12.91 14.11
CA GLU A 473 -4.73 12.34 13.50
C GLU A 473 -5.30 11.21 14.37
N PHE A 474 -4.50 10.23 14.74
CA PHE A 474 -4.96 9.06 15.49
C PHE A 474 -5.43 9.40 16.90
N PHE A 475 -4.82 10.36 17.56
CA PHE A 475 -5.19 10.75 18.93
C PHE A 475 -6.05 12.00 19.00
N SER A 476 -6.47 12.57 17.84
CA SER A 476 -7.33 13.76 17.74
C SER A 476 -6.81 14.93 18.57
N LEU A 477 -5.50 15.20 18.50
CA LEU A 477 -4.84 16.19 19.39
C LEU A 477 -5.08 17.64 18.95
N ASN A 478 -5.59 17.86 17.73
CA ASN A 478 -5.86 19.20 17.17
C ASN A 478 -4.66 20.16 17.25
N TRP A 479 -3.47 19.67 16.95
CA TRP A 479 -2.26 20.49 16.94
C TRP A 479 -2.22 21.42 15.72
N PHE A 480 -2.80 21.02 14.59
CA PHE A 480 -2.86 21.73 13.32
C PHE A 480 -3.92 21.20 12.36
#